data_108158be42fedee6531ae6fbeae5b7a4
#
_entry.id   108158be42fedee6531ae6fbeae5b7a4
#
_cell.length_a   1.000
_cell.length_b   1.000
_cell.length_c   1.000
_cell.angle_alpha   90.00
_cell.angle_beta   90.00
_cell.angle_gamma   90.00
#
_symmetry.space_group_name_H-M   'P 1'
#
loop_
_entity.id
_entity.type
_entity.pdbx_description
1 polymer ?
#
loop_
_entity_poly.entity_id
_entity_poly.type
_entity_poly.pdbx_seq_one_letter_code
_entity_poly.pdbx_strand_id
1 'polypeptide(L)'
;MNNFPVQHEGKTYWVSRHVAVTCFVFAPVNGEWCVLANQRGLNAPDFQGYWNCPCGYLDFDETTAHAAIRETYEETGVVVNDVKLWKVMDSPKENRQNIVFRYYAIVPNAIKPNSDTELRGGESNEVLAVAWIPVKMLDQHQWAFNHDKAVQDLMKELNLS
;
A
#
# COMPACT_ATOMS: atom_id res chain seq x y z
N MET A 1 -0.42 -23.04 -21.25
CA MET A 1 0.31 -22.60 -20.04
C MET A 1 0.71 -21.16 -20.28
N ASN A 2 0.34 -20.24 -19.38
CA ASN A 2 0.59 -18.79 -19.58
C ASN A 2 1.85 -18.30 -18.86
N ASN A 3 2.52 -19.17 -18.11
CA ASN A 3 3.81 -18.87 -17.47
C ASN A 3 4.93 -19.44 -18.34
N PHE A 4 5.99 -18.66 -18.55
CA PHE A 4 7.10 -19.06 -19.38
C PHE A 4 8.42 -18.51 -18.80
N PRO A 5 9.57 -19.16 -19.07
CA PRO A 5 10.86 -18.68 -18.62
C PRO A 5 11.40 -17.58 -19.55
N VAL A 6 12.12 -16.64 -18.96
CA VAL A 6 12.91 -15.61 -19.65
C VAL A 6 14.34 -15.69 -19.17
N GLN A 7 15.31 -15.55 -20.09
CA GLN A 7 16.73 -15.46 -19.74
C GLN A 7 17.14 -13.98 -19.66
N HIS A 8 17.74 -13.61 -18.53
CA HIS A 8 18.30 -12.28 -18.34
C HIS A 8 19.56 -12.38 -17.48
N GLU A 9 20.67 -11.79 -17.95
CA GLU A 9 21.97 -11.80 -17.26
C GLU A 9 22.44 -13.19 -16.79
N GLY A 10 22.22 -14.22 -17.61
CA GLY A 10 22.63 -15.61 -17.31
C GLY A 10 21.73 -16.33 -16.28
N LYS A 11 20.66 -15.71 -15.83
CA LYS A 11 19.66 -16.31 -14.93
C LYS A 11 18.35 -16.59 -15.64
N THR A 12 17.64 -17.60 -15.17
CA THR A 12 16.28 -17.92 -15.63
C THR A 12 15.25 -17.32 -14.69
N TYR A 13 14.36 -16.50 -15.25
CA TYR A 13 13.20 -15.93 -14.52
C TYR A 13 11.92 -16.53 -15.10
N TRP A 14 10.96 -16.80 -14.23
CA TRP A 14 9.64 -17.25 -14.66
C TRP A 14 8.68 -16.07 -14.70
N VAL A 15 8.12 -15.80 -15.88
CA VAL A 15 7.07 -14.79 -16.03
C VAL A 15 5.76 -15.40 -15.52
N SER A 16 5.13 -14.71 -14.58
CA SER A 16 3.90 -15.11 -13.93
C SER A 16 3.08 -13.88 -13.57
N ARG A 17 1.97 -14.08 -12.85
CA ARG A 17 1.19 -12.98 -12.27
C ARG A 17 2.04 -12.24 -11.23
N HIS A 18 1.92 -10.91 -11.21
CA HIS A 18 2.66 -10.10 -10.24
C HIS A 18 2.11 -10.28 -8.82
N VAL A 19 3.00 -10.27 -7.85
CA VAL A 19 2.66 -10.20 -6.44
C VAL A 19 2.82 -8.76 -5.99
N ALA A 20 1.78 -8.24 -5.34
CA ALA A 20 1.77 -6.91 -4.76
C ALA A 20 1.40 -6.98 -3.27
N VAL A 21 1.72 -5.93 -2.55
CA VAL A 21 1.37 -5.77 -1.13
C VAL A 21 0.61 -4.47 -0.93
N THR A 22 -0.25 -4.43 0.08
CA THR A 22 -0.89 -3.20 0.58
C THR A 22 -0.81 -3.22 2.10
N CYS A 23 -0.48 -2.10 2.72
CA CYS A 23 -0.44 -1.94 4.17
C CYS A 23 -1.45 -0.89 4.63
N PHE A 24 -2.44 -1.30 5.42
CA PHE A 24 -3.40 -0.41 6.07
C PHE A 24 -2.88 -0.05 7.46
N VAL A 25 -2.35 1.15 7.63
CA VAL A 25 -1.81 1.61 8.93
C VAL A 25 -2.81 2.52 9.59
N PHE A 26 -3.23 2.17 10.81
CA PHE A 26 -4.18 2.94 11.60
C PHE A 26 -3.52 3.59 12.80
N ALA A 27 -3.96 4.80 13.13
CA ALA A 27 -3.58 5.51 14.35
C ALA A 27 -4.74 6.34 14.89
N PRO A 28 -4.85 6.52 16.21
CA PRO A 28 -5.74 7.51 16.78
C PRO A 28 -5.13 8.92 16.63
N VAL A 29 -5.92 9.87 16.13
CA VAL A 29 -5.57 11.29 16.03
C VAL A 29 -6.69 12.09 16.69
N ASN A 30 -6.39 12.80 17.77
CA ASN A 30 -7.39 13.58 18.52
C ASN A 30 -8.66 12.78 18.90
N GLY A 31 -8.48 11.50 19.23
CA GLY A 31 -9.59 10.61 19.59
C GLY A 31 -10.37 10.00 18.43
N GLU A 32 -9.93 10.22 17.19
CA GLU A 32 -10.52 9.65 15.98
C GLU A 32 -9.55 8.69 15.29
N TRP A 33 -10.07 7.59 14.77
CA TRP A 33 -9.27 6.68 13.97
C TRP A 33 -8.97 7.29 12.60
N CYS A 34 -7.69 7.30 12.26
CA CYS A 34 -7.20 7.71 10.95
C CYS A 34 -6.45 6.57 10.27
N VAL A 35 -6.48 6.56 8.96
CA VAL A 35 -5.67 5.68 8.12
C VAL A 35 -4.58 6.48 7.44
N LEU A 36 -3.37 5.92 7.38
CA LEU A 36 -2.26 6.46 6.63
C LEU A 36 -2.51 6.28 5.13
N ALA A 37 -2.41 7.36 4.39
CA ALA A 37 -2.61 7.35 2.95
C ALA A 37 -1.64 8.28 2.24
N ASN A 38 -1.35 7.97 0.99
CA ASN A 38 -0.58 8.80 0.08
C ASN A 38 -1.39 9.10 -1.18
N GLN A 39 -1.17 10.28 -1.76
CA GLN A 39 -1.78 10.69 -3.00
C GLN A 39 -0.85 10.33 -4.16
N ARG A 40 -1.36 9.57 -5.12
CA ARG A 40 -0.61 9.05 -6.26
C ARG A 40 -0.12 10.16 -7.17
N GLY A 41 1.14 10.09 -7.54
CA GLY A 41 1.81 11.07 -8.38
C GLY A 41 1.38 11.04 -9.84
N LEU A 42 1.85 12.03 -10.59
CA LEU A 42 1.54 12.17 -12.01
C LEU A 42 2.21 11.10 -12.88
N ASN A 43 3.28 10.48 -12.39
CA ASN A 43 3.98 9.39 -13.07
C ASN A 43 3.40 8.00 -12.74
N ALA A 44 2.42 7.92 -11.86
CA ALA A 44 1.73 6.66 -11.60
C ALA A 44 1.06 6.15 -12.89
N PRO A 45 1.15 4.84 -13.18
CA PRO A 45 0.61 4.29 -14.43
C PRO A 45 -0.92 4.36 -14.49
N ASP A 46 -1.59 4.53 -13.34
CA ASP A 46 -3.04 4.65 -13.22
C ASP A 46 -3.44 5.44 -11.97
N PHE A 47 -4.70 5.86 -11.89
CA PHE A 47 -5.28 6.57 -10.74
C PHE A 47 -4.45 7.77 -10.28
N GLN A 48 -3.89 8.56 -11.19
CA GLN A 48 -3.12 9.76 -10.88
C GLN A 48 -3.98 10.75 -10.07
N GLY A 49 -3.41 11.27 -8.97
CA GLY A 49 -4.10 12.19 -8.06
C GLY A 49 -5.07 11.52 -7.07
N TYR A 50 -5.35 10.22 -7.19
CA TYR A 50 -6.17 9.47 -6.24
C TYR A 50 -5.38 9.14 -4.98
N TRP A 51 -6.08 8.96 -3.88
CA TRP A 51 -5.51 8.47 -2.63
C TRP A 51 -5.45 6.95 -2.61
N ASN A 52 -4.44 6.40 -1.98
CA ASN A 52 -4.31 4.98 -1.70
C ASN A 52 -3.57 4.75 -0.37
N CYS A 53 -3.79 3.60 0.22
CA CYS A 53 -2.91 3.13 1.30
C CYS A 53 -1.59 2.65 0.69
N PRO A 54 -0.46 2.71 1.42
CA PRO A 54 0.83 2.28 0.93
C PRO A 54 0.77 0.91 0.26
N CYS A 55 1.29 0.82 -0.96
CA CYS A 55 1.24 -0.40 -1.75
C CYS A 55 2.24 -0.41 -2.90
N GLY A 56 2.78 -1.57 -3.20
CA GLY A 56 3.69 -1.76 -4.32
C GLY A 56 3.93 -3.22 -4.63
N TYR A 57 4.91 -3.49 -5.48
CA TYR A 57 5.27 -4.83 -5.89
C TYR A 57 6.29 -5.46 -4.95
N LEU A 58 6.22 -6.79 -4.87
CA LEU A 58 7.20 -7.60 -4.16
C LEU A 58 8.52 -7.60 -4.93
N ASP A 59 9.61 -7.27 -4.25
CA ASP A 59 10.96 -7.39 -4.78
C ASP A 59 11.52 -8.82 -4.62
N PHE A 60 12.61 -9.11 -5.34
CA PHE A 60 13.35 -10.34 -5.11
C PHE A 60 14.01 -10.31 -3.71
N ASP A 61 14.14 -11.48 -3.11
CA ASP A 61 14.80 -11.69 -1.82
C ASP A 61 14.14 -11.03 -0.61
N GLU A 62 12.85 -10.61 -0.72
CA GLU A 62 12.08 -10.14 0.43
C GLU A 62 10.80 -10.97 0.66
N THR A 63 10.29 -10.93 1.89
CA THR A 63 8.97 -11.49 2.20
C THR A 63 7.87 -10.45 1.95
N THR A 64 6.63 -10.90 1.72
CA THR A 64 5.49 -9.99 1.54
C THR A 64 5.25 -9.07 2.75
N ALA A 65 5.59 -9.52 3.97
CA ALA A 65 5.53 -8.67 5.17
C ALA A 65 6.61 -7.59 5.15
N HIS A 66 7.84 -7.91 4.74
CA HIS A 66 8.91 -6.93 4.58
C HIS A 66 8.59 -5.93 3.48
N ALA A 67 8.05 -6.40 2.34
CA ALA A 67 7.58 -5.51 1.27
C ALA A 67 6.52 -4.50 1.79
N ALA A 68 5.54 -4.95 2.58
CA ALA A 68 4.54 -4.07 3.15
C ALA A 68 5.13 -2.99 4.09
N ILE A 69 6.16 -3.35 4.87
CA ILE A 69 6.90 -2.40 5.73
C ILE A 69 7.72 -1.43 4.87
N ARG A 70 8.45 -1.92 3.89
CA ARG A 70 9.26 -1.12 2.97
C ARG A 70 8.43 -0.11 2.21
N GLU A 71 7.37 -0.54 1.53
CA GLU A 71 6.47 0.34 0.77
C GLU A 71 5.83 1.41 1.67
N THR A 72 5.43 1.03 2.90
CA THR A 72 4.90 2.01 3.86
C THR A 72 5.92 3.12 4.13
N TYR A 73 7.17 2.75 4.34
CA TYR A 73 8.24 3.72 4.59
C TYR A 73 8.59 4.54 3.35
N GLU A 74 8.77 3.90 2.21
CA GLU A 74 9.15 4.57 0.96
C GLU A 74 8.10 5.58 0.49
N GLU A 75 6.82 5.25 0.59
CA GLU A 75 5.74 6.12 0.15
C GLU A 75 5.34 7.19 1.19
N THR A 76 5.58 6.94 2.49
CA THR A 76 5.04 7.84 3.54
C THR A 76 6.06 8.35 4.55
N GLY A 77 7.25 7.74 4.62
CA GLY A 77 8.23 8.01 5.67
C GLY A 77 7.83 7.51 7.06
N VAL A 78 6.71 6.78 7.18
CA VAL A 78 6.25 6.21 8.45
C VAL A 78 6.86 4.83 8.65
N VAL A 79 7.54 4.65 9.79
CA VAL A 79 8.11 3.36 10.17
C VAL A 79 7.08 2.52 10.91
N VAL A 80 6.80 1.34 10.40
CA VAL A 80 6.06 0.28 11.09
C VAL A 80 7.01 -0.91 11.33
N ASN A 81 7.01 -1.47 12.52
CA ASN A 81 7.94 -2.55 12.87
C ASN A 81 7.32 -3.93 12.75
N ASP A 82 6.00 -4.01 12.75
CA ASP A 82 5.26 -5.26 12.64
C ASP A 82 3.97 -5.03 11.87
N VAL A 83 3.64 -5.99 11.01
CA VAL A 83 2.43 -5.99 10.21
C VAL A 83 1.74 -7.35 10.31
N LYS A 84 0.41 -7.34 10.30
CA LYS A 84 -0.40 -8.55 10.36
C LYS A 84 -1.07 -8.78 9.02
N LEU A 85 -0.98 -10.00 8.51
CA LEU A 85 -1.70 -10.38 7.31
C LEU A 85 -3.21 -10.36 7.59
N TRP A 86 -3.95 -9.59 6.80
CA TRP A 86 -5.40 -9.57 6.84
C TRP A 86 -6.00 -10.57 5.86
N LYS A 87 -5.70 -10.39 4.57
CA LYS A 87 -6.18 -11.29 3.52
C LYS A 87 -5.33 -11.25 2.26
N VAL A 88 -5.49 -12.27 1.44
CA VAL A 88 -4.93 -12.30 0.09
C VAL A 88 -6.07 -12.11 -0.91
N MET A 89 -5.87 -11.19 -1.86
CA MET A 89 -6.82 -10.92 -2.94
C MET A 89 -6.31 -11.54 -4.23
N ASP A 90 -7.23 -12.13 -4.96
CA ASP A 90 -6.96 -12.74 -6.24
C ASP A 90 -8.08 -12.35 -7.23
N SER A 91 -7.74 -11.57 -8.24
CA SER A 91 -8.70 -11.00 -9.19
C SER A 91 -8.36 -11.43 -10.63
N PRO A 92 -8.63 -12.69 -11.01
CA PRO A 92 -8.25 -13.23 -12.31
C PRO A 92 -8.96 -12.58 -13.51
N LYS A 93 -10.02 -11.81 -13.26
CA LYS A 93 -10.79 -11.12 -14.31
C LYS A 93 -10.34 -9.67 -14.54
N GLU A 94 -9.47 -9.13 -13.69
CA GLU A 94 -8.91 -7.80 -13.86
C GLU A 94 -7.74 -7.83 -14.85
N ASN A 95 -7.50 -6.70 -15.53
CA ASN A 95 -6.43 -6.60 -16.53
C ASN A 95 -5.05 -6.94 -15.96
N ARG A 96 -4.76 -6.51 -14.74
CA ARG A 96 -3.45 -6.76 -14.10
C ARG A 96 -3.33 -8.14 -13.50
N GLN A 97 -4.44 -8.69 -13.02
CA GLN A 97 -4.50 -10.01 -12.39
C GLN A 97 -3.47 -10.20 -11.26
N ASN A 98 -3.17 -9.14 -10.51
CA ASN A 98 -2.23 -9.21 -9.40
C ASN A 98 -2.74 -10.13 -8.29
N ILE A 99 -1.82 -10.79 -7.60
CA ILE A 99 -2.08 -11.40 -6.30
C ILE A 99 -1.64 -10.39 -5.25
N VAL A 100 -2.57 -9.91 -4.42
CA VAL A 100 -2.31 -8.83 -3.47
C VAL A 100 -2.39 -9.35 -2.04
N PHE A 101 -1.29 -9.24 -1.31
CA PHE A 101 -1.24 -9.51 0.12
C PHE A 101 -1.58 -8.22 0.87
N ARG A 102 -2.71 -8.22 1.58
CA ARG A 102 -3.17 -7.08 2.37
C ARG A 102 -2.77 -7.25 3.82
N TYR A 103 -1.93 -6.36 4.29
CA TYR A 103 -1.45 -6.27 5.66
C TYR A 103 -2.07 -5.09 6.38
N TYR A 104 -2.03 -5.10 7.71
CA TYR A 104 -2.36 -3.94 8.52
C TYR A 104 -1.41 -3.80 9.71
N ALA A 105 -1.31 -2.58 10.20
CA ALA A 105 -0.65 -2.23 11.45
C ALA A 105 -1.50 -1.20 12.22
N ILE A 106 -1.41 -1.25 13.55
CA ILE A 106 -2.00 -0.24 14.44
C ILE A 106 -0.85 0.38 15.20
N VAL A 107 -0.65 1.69 15.02
CA VAL A 107 0.37 2.44 15.75
C VAL A 107 -0.29 3.29 16.82
N PRO A 108 0.36 3.46 18.00
CA PRO A 108 -0.27 4.12 19.15
C PRO A 108 -0.51 5.62 18.93
N ASN A 109 0.25 6.25 18.04
CA ASN A 109 0.14 7.66 17.70
C ASN A 109 0.39 7.86 16.22
N ALA A 110 -0.28 8.86 15.64
CA ALA A 110 0.03 9.28 14.28
C ALA A 110 1.45 9.89 14.24
N ILE A 111 2.37 9.16 13.63
CA ILE A 111 3.71 9.64 13.35
C ILE A 111 3.57 10.66 12.22
N LYS A 112 4.21 11.84 12.36
CA LYS A 112 4.19 12.84 11.29
C LYS A 112 4.77 12.21 10.03
N PRO A 113 4.02 12.15 8.92
CA PRO A 113 4.54 11.66 7.67
C PRO A 113 5.73 12.50 7.26
N ASN A 114 6.81 11.87 6.84
CA ASN A 114 7.93 12.61 6.32
C ASN A 114 7.61 13.04 4.89
N SER A 115 7.53 14.36 4.66
CA SER A 115 7.29 14.91 3.33
C SER A 115 8.57 15.10 2.52
N ASP A 116 9.74 14.80 3.09
CA ASP A 116 11.00 14.95 2.37
C ASP A 116 11.15 13.93 1.26
N THR A 117 11.25 14.43 0.05
CA THR A 117 11.40 13.66 -1.18
C THR A 117 12.64 12.76 -1.23
N GLU A 118 13.64 13.01 -0.39
CA GLU A 118 14.87 12.19 -0.28
C GLU A 118 14.62 10.81 0.34
N LEU A 119 13.55 10.65 1.13
CA LEU A 119 13.19 9.37 1.76
C LEU A 119 12.28 8.49 0.88
N ARG A 120 11.87 9.00 -0.27
CA ARG A 120 10.94 8.34 -1.18
C ARG A 120 11.69 7.65 -2.33
N GLY A 121 12.59 6.75 -2.04
CA GLY A 121 13.19 5.82 -3.01
C GLY A 121 13.61 6.38 -4.38
N GLY A 122 13.94 7.66 -4.50
CA GLY A 122 14.48 8.28 -5.71
C GLY A 122 13.49 8.70 -6.79
N GLU A 123 12.20 8.42 -6.67
CA GLU A 123 11.18 8.85 -7.65
C GLU A 123 10.26 9.92 -7.05
N SER A 124 10.75 11.16 -7.02
CA SER A 124 10.08 12.33 -6.42
C SER A 124 8.68 12.67 -6.95
N ASN A 125 8.18 11.95 -7.95
CA ASN A 125 6.89 12.20 -8.60
C ASN A 125 5.86 11.07 -8.39
N GLU A 126 6.19 10.04 -7.62
CA GLU A 126 5.25 8.93 -7.37
C GLU A 126 4.20 9.28 -6.31
N VAL A 127 4.53 10.17 -5.37
CA VAL A 127 3.67 10.60 -4.28
C VAL A 127 3.57 12.11 -4.25
N LEU A 128 2.34 12.64 -4.38
CA LEU A 128 2.05 14.09 -4.30
C LEU A 128 1.90 14.58 -2.87
N ALA A 129 1.27 13.78 -2.02
CA ALA A 129 0.98 14.13 -0.63
C ALA A 129 0.87 12.87 0.23
N VAL A 130 1.10 13.03 1.54
CA VAL A 130 0.90 11.99 2.55
C VAL A 130 0.06 12.57 3.68
N ALA A 131 -0.94 11.83 4.15
CA ALA A 131 -1.82 12.26 5.22
C ALA A 131 -2.34 11.11 6.08
N TRP A 132 -2.67 11.42 7.32
CA TRP A 132 -3.55 10.63 8.16
C TRP A 132 -4.99 11.08 7.89
N ILE A 133 -5.75 10.29 7.17
CA ILE A 133 -7.14 10.61 6.79
C ILE A 133 -8.08 10.01 7.83
N PRO A 134 -8.93 10.84 8.48
CA PRO A 134 -9.96 10.33 9.36
C PRO A 134 -10.89 9.35 8.63
N VAL A 135 -11.12 8.18 9.23
CA VAL A 135 -11.93 7.12 8.57
C VAL A 135 -13.35 7.60 8.26
N LYS A 136 -13.90 8.50 9.05
CA LYS A 136 -15.20 9.13 8.78
C LYS A 136 -15.22 10.06 7.56
N MET A 137 -14.05 10.42 7.00
CA MET A 137 -13.90 11.33 5.86
C MET A 137 -13.44 10.63 4.58
N LEU A 138 -13.44 9.30 4.54
CA LEU A 138 -13.00 8.54 3.36
C LEU A 138 -13.80 8.89 2.10
N ASP A 139 -15.10 9.15 2.24
CA ASP A 139 -16.02 9.52 1.16
C ASP A 139 -15.76 10.91 0.56
N GLN A 140 -14.98 11.75 1.23
CA GLN A 140 -14.56 13.08 0.74
C GLN A 140 -13.34 13.02 -0.18
N HIS A 141 -12.79 11.83 -0.43
CA HIS A 141 -11.59 11.62 -1.22
C HIS A 141 -11.85 10.63 -2.36
N GLN A 142 -11.11 10.77 -3.44
CA GLN A 142 -11.11 9.77 -4.51
C GLN A 142 -10.04 8.70 -4.21
N TRP A 143 -10.45 7.46 -4.14
CA TRP A 143 -9.57 6.35 -3.77
C TRP A 143 -9.27 5.43 -4.95
N ALA A 144 -8.01 5.08 -5.10
CA ALA A 144 -7.56 4.02 -6.00
C ALA A 144 -7.82 2.64 -5.36
N PHE A 145 -7.99 1.63 -6.22
CA PHE A 145 -8.03 0.21 -5.85
C PHE A 145 -9.12 -0.17 -4.83
N ASN A 146 -10.17 0.66 -4.67
CA ASN A 146 -11.20 0.50 -3.64
C ASN A 146 -10.63 0.40 -2.22
N HIS A 147 -9.54 1.13 -1.94
CA HIS A 147 -8.91 1.11 -0.63
C HIS A 147 -9.81 1.72 0.46
N ASP A 148 -10.67 2.68 0.15
CA ASP A 148 -11.71 3.20 1.04
C ASP A 148 -12.63 2.10 1.60
N LYS A 149 -13.13 1.24 0.72
CA LYS A 149 -13.98 0.10 1.12
C LYS A 149 -13.19 -0.92 1.93
N ALA A 150 -11.94 -1.19 1.54
CA ALA A 150 -11.07 -2.10 2.28
C ALA A 150 -10.79 -1.58 3.69
N VAL A 151 -10.55 -0.28 3.87
CA VAL A 151 -10.38 0.36 5.18
C VAL A 151 -11.63 0.19 6.02
N GLN A 152 -12.83 0.47 5.47
CA GLN A 152 -14.10 0.32 6.18
C GLN A 152 -14.34 -1.12 6.63
N ASP A 153 -14.07 -2.10 5.77
CA ASP A 153 -14.24 -3.51 6.08
C ASP A 153 -13.28 -3.96 7.20
N LEU A 154 -12.01 -3.57 7.09
CA LEU A 154 -11.00 -3.92 8.09
C LEU A 154 -11.29 -3.27 9.45
N MET A 155 -11.72 -2.01 9.48
CA MET A 155 -12.14 -1.34 10.72
C MET A 155 -13.25 -2.10 11.45
N LYS A 156 -14.25 -2.58 10.69
CA LYS A 156 -15.35 -3.40 11.26
C LYS A 156 -14.82 -4.71 11.83
N GLU A 157 -13.97 -5.42 11.10
CA GLU A 157 -13.38 -6.69 11.55
C GLU A 157 -12.51 -6.52 12.80
N LEU A 158 -11.80 -5.41 12.93
CA LEU A 158 -10.96 -5.08 14.07
C LEU A 158 -11.72 -4.43 15.25
N ASN A 159 -13.02 -4.15 15.09
CA ASN A 159 -13.85 -3.41 16.06
C ASN A 159 -13.23 -2.05 16.44
N LEU A 160 -12.64 -1.37 15.50
CA LEU A 160 -12.12 -0.01 15.67
C LEU A 160 -13.23 1.00 15.35
N SER A 161 -13.85 1.53 16.38
CA SER A 161 -14.94 2.52 16.26
C SER A 161 -14.53 3.88 16.81
#